data_4be5d610d3c32ba4336836b5ba4ca6ac
#
_entry.id   4be5d610d3c32ba4336836b5ba4ca6ac
#
_cell.length_a   1.000
_cell.length_b   1.000
_cell.length_c   1.000
_cell.angle_alpha   90.00
_cell.angle_beta   90.00
_cell.angle_gamma   90.00
#
_symmetry.space_group_name_H-M   'P 1'
#
loop_
_entity.id
_entity.type
_entity.pdbx_description
1 polymer ?
#
loop_
_entity_poly.entity_id
_entity_poly.type
_entity_poly.pdbx_seq_one_letter_code
_entity_poly.pdbx_strand_id
1 'polypeptide(L)'
;MKILVTGSSGLIGSEVCVFFSQQGHSIIGLDNNQRAVFFGPQGDTRWNQERLQSNLAAFRHVELDIRDREGVLKLIGQEKPDAVIHTAAQPSHDRAAAIPFDDFDTNAVGTHNLLEAVRRYCPTSPFVHMSTNKVYGDAPNLIPLVEKDTRWDYADPHYVNGIAEDFTIDQSKHSLFGASKVAADIMVQEYGRYFNIPTCCLRGGCLTGPNHTGVELHGFLSYLIRCNLTRKEYKIFGYKGKQVRDNIHSLDVARFINSFIKAPRVAEVYNLGGGKENSISILEAFNLAEKISGIPQEYSYVDENRIGDHICYYSNLTKMKAHYPEWDITRNLEETFTEIIDSWRERLTAEKSNALA
;
A
#
# COMPACT_ATOMS: atom_id res chain seq x y z
N MET A 1 14.12 1.24 -19.90
CA MET A 1 14.50 0.34 -18.78
C MET A 1 13.60 -0.88 -18.81
N LYS A 2 14.10 -2.00 -18.30
CA LYS A 2 13.33 -3.20 -17.98
C LYS A 2 13.05 -3.21 -16.48
N ILE A 3 11.80 -3.16 -16.07
CA ILE A 3 11.39 -3.02 -14.66
C ILE A 3 10.65 -4.28 -14.23
N LEU A 4 11.09 -4.90 -13.14
CA LEU A 4 10.37 -5.99 -12.48
C LEU A 4 9.46 -5.43 -11.39
N VAL A 5 8.16 -5.75 -11.48
CA VAL A 5 7.15 -5.36 -10.49
C VAL A 5 6.54 -6.62 -9.90
N THR A 6 6.72 -6.88 -8.62
CA THR A 6 6.06 -7.99 -7.92
C THR A 6 4.75 -7.52 -7.31
N GLY A 7 3.73 -8.39 -7.25
CA GLY A 7 2.38 -7.96 -6.87
C GLY A 7 1.75 -7.06 -7.94
N SER A 8 2.10 -7.31 -9.21
CA SER A 8 1.77 -6.46 -10.35
C SER A 8 0.27 -6.29 -10.59
N SER A 9 -0.55 -7.21 -10.14
CA SER A 9 -2.02 -7.16 -10.29
C SER A 9 -2.71 -6.46 -9.11
N GLY A 10 -1.98 -6.12 -8.03
CA GLY A 10 -2.48 -5.35 -6.89
C GLY A 10 -2.62 -3.87 -7.20
N LEU A 11 -3.14 -3.09 -6.21
CA LEU A 11 -3.35 -1.64 -6.35
C LEU A 11 -2.09 -0.90 -6.81
N ILE A 12 -1.02 -0.97 -6.02
CA ILE A 12 0.21 -0.20 -6.30
C ILE A 12 0.98 -0.82 -7.48
N GLY A 13 1.08 -2.15 -7.51
CA GLY A 13 1.78 -2.83 -8.60
C GLY A 13 1.20 -2.52 -9.97
N SER A 14 -0.13 -2.52 -10.11
CA SER A 14 -0.78 -2.22 -11.38
C SER A 14 -0.64 -0.76 -11.79
N GLU A 15 -0.73 0.18 -10.85
CA GLU A 15 -0.50 1.60 -11.13
C GLU A 15 0.93 1.85 -11.61
N VAL A 16 1.91 1.24 -10.93
CA VAL A 16 3.31 1.28 -11.31
C VAL A 16 3.52 0.71 -12.71
N CYS A 17 2.91 -0.44 -13.04
CA CYS A 17 3.00 -1.03 -14.38
C CYS A 17 2.47 -0.09 -15.46
N VAL A 18 1.31 0.53 -15.23
CA VAL A 18 0.73 1.51 -16.16
C VAL A 18 1.62 2.72 -16.32
N PHE A 19 2.01 3.32 -15.18
CA PHE A 19 2.81 4.55 -15.14
C PHE A 19 4.14 4.40 -15.90
N PHE A 20 4.90 3.34 -15.64
CA PHE A 20 6.19 3.15 -16.32
C PHE A 20 6.04 2.67 -17.77
N SER A 21 5.01 1.89 -18.09
CA SER A 21 4.72 1.50 -19.49
C SER A 21 4.40 2.74 -20.34
N GLN A 22 3.65 3.69 -19.82
CA GLN A 22 3.37 4.97 -20.52
C GLN A 22 4.61 5.82 -20.75
N GLN A 23 5.67 5.62 -19.98
CA GLN A 23 6.98 6.25 -20.20
C GLN A 23 7.91 5.45 -21.15
N GLY A 24 7.39 4.40 -21.80
CA GLY A 24 8.13 3.60 -22.77
C GLY A 24 9.06 2.54 -22.13
N HIS A 25 8.82 2.16 -20.87
CA HIS A 25 9.59 1.12 -20.21
C HIS A 25 8.97 -0.27 -20.44
N SER A 26 9.81 -1.31 -20.49
CA SER A 26 9.38 -2.70 -20.54
C SER A 26 9.12 -3.23 -19.12
N ILE A 27 7.95 -3.83 -18.91
CA ILE A 27 7.50 -4.26 -17.59
C ILE A 27 7.41 -5.78 -17.52
N ILE A 28 8.03 -6.36 -16.50
CA ILE A 28 7.83 -7.75 -16.10
C ILE A 28 6.98 -7.71 -14.83
N GLY A 29 5.72 -8.09 -14.95
CA GLY A 29 4.80 -8.19 -13.83
C GLY A 29 4.80 -9.59 -13.23
N LEU A 30 5.19 -9.73 -11.99
CA LEU A 30 5.17 -10.99 -11.24
C LEU A 30 3.99 -10.98 -10.27
N ASP A 31 3.08 -11.94 -10.40
CA ASP A 31 1.92 -12.10 -9.52
C ASP A 31 1.41 -13.54 -9.62
N ASN A 32 0.82 -14.07 -8.55
CA ASN A 32 0.22 -15.40 -8.50
C ASN A 32 -1.22 -15.36 -7.95
N ASN A 33 -1.83 -14.18 -7.89
CA ASN A 33 -3.18 -13.98 -7.34
C ASN A 33 -3.36 -14.50 -5.90
N GLN A 34 -2.27 -14.48 -5.10
CA GLN A 34 -2.31 -14.94 -3.71
C GLN A 34 -3.34 -14.18 -2.86
N ARG A 35 -3.71 -12.97 -3.30
CA ARG A 35 -4.76 -12.17 -2.66
C ARG A 35 -6.11 -12.89 -2.65
N ALA A 36 -6.45 -13.65 -3.69
CA ALA A 36 -7.67 -14.47 -3.71
C ALA A 36 -7.62 -15.60 -2.67
N VAL A 37 -6.43 -16.18 -2.43
CA VAL A 37 -6.23 -17.19 -1.36
C VAL A 37 -6.39 -16.55 0.03
N PHE A 38 -5.90 -15.32 0.21
CA PHE A 38 -5.99 -14.63 1.50
C PHE A 38 -7.40 -14.15 1.84
N PHE A 39 -8.15 -13.66 0.86
CA PHE A 39 -9.42 -12.96 1.08
C PHE A 39 -10.64 -13.59 0.38
N GLY A 40 -10.46 -14.72 -0.28
CA GLY A 40 -11.50 -15.36 -1.09
C GLY A 40 -11.76 -14.64 -2.43
N PRO A 41 -12.86 -14.98 -3.13
CA PRO A 41 -13.15 -14.47 -4.47
C PRO A 41 -13.19 -12.93 -4.57
N GLN A 42 -13.59 -12.25 -3.49
CA GLN A 42 -13.61 -10.78 -3.44
C GLN A 42 -12.21 -10.14 -3.45
N GLY A 43 -11.17 -10.94 -3.17
CA GLY A 43 -9.77 -10.52 -3.24
C GLY A 43 -9.12 -10.79 -4.59
N ASP A 44 -9.82 -11.43 -5.53
CA ASP A 44 -9.29 -11.79 -6.84
C ASP A 44 -8.83 -10.58 -7.64
N THR A 45 -7.60 -10.64 -8.16
CA THR A 45 -6.96 -9.57 -8.95
C THR A 45 -6.71 -9.97 -10.40
N ARG A 46 -7.23 -11.13 -10.87
CA ARG A 46 -7.07 -11.59 -12.26
C ARG A 46 -7.66 -10.60 -13.28
N TRP A 47 -8.80 -9.98 -12.96
CA TRP A 47 -9.39 -8.94 -13.79
C TRP A 47 -8.39 -7.79 -14.09
N ASN A 48 -7.58 -7.43 -13.09
CA ASN A 48 -6.59 -6.36 -13.23
C ASN A 48 -5.35 -6.82 -13.99
N GLN A 49 -4.94 -8.09 -13.82
CA GLN A 49 -3.92 -8.72 -14.65
C GLN A 49 -4.32 -8.73 -16.13
N GLU A 50 -5.54 -9.15 -16.46
CA GLU A 50 -6.09 -9.14 -17.82
C GLU A 50 -6.13 -7.73 -18.40
N ARG A 51 -6.53 -6.73 -17.60
CA ARG A 51 -6.49 -5.33 -17.99
C ARG A 51 -5.08 -4.87 -18.35
N LEU A 52 -4.07 -5.23 -17.56
CA LEU A 52 -2.67 -4.90 -17.87
C LEU A 52 -2.19 -5.58 -19.15
N GLN A 53 -2.46 -6.87 -19.31
CA GLN A 53 -2.06 -7.63 -20.49
C GLN A 53 -2.72 -7.12 -21.77
N SER A 54 -3.97 -6.67 -21.69
CA SER A 54 -4.73 -6.16 -22.85
C SER A 54 -4.33 -4.74 -23.24
N ASN A 55 -3.94 -3.89 -22.27
CA ASN A 55 -3.75 -2.46 -22.50
C ASN A 55 -2.29 -2.03 -22.61
N LEU A 56 -1.34 -2.86 -22.16
CA LEU A 56 0.08 -2.49 -22.12
C LEU A 56 0.91 -3.37 -23.06
N ALA A 57 1.31 -2.83 -24.20
CA ALA A 57 2.05 -3.58 -25.23
C ALA A 57 3.42 -4.12 -24.75
N ALA A 58 4.08 -3.42 -23.82
CA ALA A 58 5.39 -3.80 -23.29
C ALA A 58 5.30 -4.46 -21.89
N PHE A 59 4.15 -5.03 -21.54
CA PHE A 59 3.92 -5.76 -20.30
C PHE A 59 3.95 -7.27 -20.53
N ARG A 60 4.73 -7.97 -19.72
CA ARG A 60 4.76 -9.44 -19.70
C ARG A 60 4.46 -9.93 -18.29
N HIS A 61 3.42 -10.73 -18.14
CA HIS A 61 3.07 -11.39 -16.89
C HIS A 61 3.94 -12.63 -16.67
N VAL A 62 4.35 -12.84 -15.42
CA VAL A 62 5.02 -14.05 -14.92
C VAL A 62 4.26 -14.57 -13.72
N GLU A 63 3.69 -15.75 -13.86
CA GLU A 63 3.03 -16.48 -12.77
C GLU A 63 4.11 -17.10 -11.88
N LEU A 64 4.41 -16.50 -10.73
CA LEU A 64 5.43 -16.99 -9.81
C LEU A 64 5.15 -16.51 -8.38
N ASP A 65 5.38 -17.40 -7.42
CA ASP A 65 5.35 -17.06 -5.99
C ASP A 65 6.72 -16.54 -5.55
N ILE A 66 6.76 -15.41 -4.87
CA ILE A 66 8.03 -14.85 -4.34
C ILE A 66 8.68 -15.73 -3.27
N ARG A 67 7.92 -16.67 -2.68
CA ARG A 67 8.43 -17.69 -1.74
C ARG A 67 9.23 -18.79 -2.48
N ASP A 68 9.02 -18.98 -3.77
CA ASP A 68 9.82 -19.88 -4.59
C ASP A 68 11.20 -19.28 -4.87
N ARG A 69 12.15 -19.60 -4.00
CA ARG A 69 13.53 -19.11 -4.05
C ARG A 69 14.21 -19.39 -5.39
N GLU A 70 14.10 -20.61 -5.88
CA GLU A 70 14.77 -21.03 -7.13
C GLU A 70 14.17 -20.34 -8.34
N GLY A 71 12.83 -20.23 -8.38
CA GLY A 71 12.13 -19.51 -9.42
C GLY A 71 12.50 -18.02 -9.45
N VAL A 72 12.57 -17.37 -8.29
CA VAL A 72 12.97 -15.95 -8.14
C VAL A 72 14.42 -15.74 -8.60
N LEU A 73 15.37 -16.57 -8.13
CA LEU A 73 16.78 -16.51 -8.53
C LEU A 73 16.94 -16.70 -10.04
N LYS A 74 16.23 -17.68 -10.62
CA LYS A 74 16.25 -17.95 -12.06
C LYS A 74 15.69 -16.77 -12.85
N LEU A 75 14.53 -16.24 -12.47
CA LEU A 75 13.89 -15.12 -13.16
C LEU A 75 14.79 -13.88 -13.17
N ILE A 76 15.25 -13.43 -12.01
CA ILE A 76 16.08 -12.22 -11.92
C ILE A 76 17.45 -12.44 -12.58
N GLY A 77 18.03 -13.66 -12.48
CA GLY A 77 19.28 -14.00 -13.16
C GLY A 77 19.20 -13.98 -14.69
N GLN A 78 18.06 -14.38 -15.25
CA GLN A 78 17.80 -14.32 -16.69
C GLN A 78 17.45 -12.91 -17.17
N GLU A 79 16.59 -12.22 -16.43
CA GLU A 79 16.05 -10.93 -16.87
C GLU A 79 16.99 -9.75 -16.57
N LYS A 80 17.72 -9.79 -15.45
CA LYS A 80 18.58 -8.70 -14.97
C LYS A 80 17.88 -7.34 -15.10
N PRO A 81 16.76 -7.12 -14.39
CA PRO A 81 15.99 -5.90 -14.49
C PRO A 81 16.82 -4.68 -14.10
N ASP A 82 16.57 -3.54 -14.73
CA ASP A 82 17.21 -2.25 -14.41
C ASP A 82 16.68 -1.65 -13.09
N ALA A 83 15.49 -2.08 -12.64
CA ALA A 83 14.91 -1.74 -11.34
C ALA A 83 13.95 -2.83 -10.87
N VAL A 84 13.84 -3.00 -9.56
CA VAL A 84 12.88 -3.93 -8.91
C VAL A 84 11.96 -3.14 -7.99
N ILE A 85 10.66 -3.24 -8.22
CA ILE A 85 9.61 -2.62 -7.41
C ILE A 85 8.82 -3.74 -6.75
N HIS A 86 9.01 -3.89 -5.44
CA HIS A 86 8.46 -4.99 -4.68
C HIS A 86 7.21 -4.56 -3.91
N THR A 87 6.03 -4.92 -4.45
CA THR A 87 4.72 -4.62 -3.84
C THR A 87 3.94 -5.86 -3.42
N ALA A 88 4.43 -7.07 -3.73
CA ALA A 88 3.80 -8.31 -3.29
C ALA A 88 3.88 -8.44 -1.76
N ALA A 89 2.76 -8.73 -1.10
CA ALA A 89 2.69 -8.91 0.35
C ALA A 89 1.41 -9.65 0.76
N GLN A 90 1.41 -10.24 1.95
CA GLN A 90 0.21 -10.48 2.74
C GLN A 90 -0.07 -9.19 3.53
N PRO A 91 -1.20 -8.46 3.29
CA PRO A 91 -1.35 -7.10 3.81
C PRO A 91 -2.28 -6.96 5.02
N SER A 92 -2.84 -8.04 5.57
CA SER A 92 -3.89 -7.99 6.60
C SER A 92 -3.40 -8.44 7.97
N HIS A 93 -3.66 -7.63 9.00
CA HIS A 93 -3.40 -7.98 10.41
C HIS A 93 -4.17 -9.21 10.86
N ASP A 94 -5.48 -9.23 10.59
CA ASP A 94 -6.37 -10.32 11.05
C ASP A 94 -5.99 -11.63 10.36
N ARG A 95 -5.64 -11.55 9.06
CA ARG A 95 -5.23 -12.72 8.30
C ARG A 95 -3.88 -13.26 8.77
N ALA A 96 -2.91 -12.39 9.08
CA ALA A 96 -1.60 -12.78 9.59
C ALA A 96 -1.70 -13.65 10.86
N ALA A 97 -2.62 -13.29 11.78
CA ALA A 97 -2.84 -14.06 12.99
C ALA A 97 -3.42 -15.46 12.70
N ALA A 98 -4.18 -15.63 11.63
CA ALA A 98 -4.75 -16.91 11.22
C ALA A 98 -3.77 -17.79 10.43
N ILE A 99 -2.81 -17.19 9.71
CA ILE A 99 -1.84 -17.88 8.85
C ILE A 99 -0.40 -17.37 9.08
N PRO A 100 0.17 -17.49 10.29
CA PRO A 100 1.42 -16.83 10.66
C PRO A 100 2.64 -17.27 9.83
N PHE A 101 2.69 -18.53 9.40
CA PHE A 101 3.76 -19.00 8.50
C PHE A 101 3.65 -18.37 7.12
N ASP A 102 2.47 -18.40 6.49
CA ASP A 102 2.26 -17.80 5.17
C ASP A 102 2.52 -16.28 5.19
N ASP A 103 2.14 -15.59 6.27
CA ASP A 103 2.41 -14.17 6.46
C ASP A 103 3.92 -13.89 6.47
N PHE A 104 4.66 -14.61 7.33
CA PHE A 104 6.10 -14.42 7.46
C PHE A 104 6.85 -14.83 6.18
N ASP A 105 6.49 -15.97 5.61
CA ASP A 105 7.11 -16.47 4.39
C ASP A 105 6.88 -15.53 3.21
N THR A 106 5.67 -14.97 3.08
CA THR A 106 5.39 -14.00 2.03
C THR A 106 6.11 -12.68 2.26
N ASN A 107 5.98 -12.10 3.46
CA ASN A 107 6.47 -10.74 3.72
C ASN A 107 7.98 -10.68 3.96
N ALA A 108 8.54 -11.62 4.72
CA ALA A 108 9.97 -11.60 5.08
C ALA A 108 10.82 -12.49 4.17
N VAL A 109 10.47 -13.78 4.03
CA VAL A 109 11.26 -14.72 3.22
C VAL A 109 11.18 -14.37 1.73
N GLY A 110 9.99 -14.03 1.21
CA GLY A 110 9.81 -13.59 -0.18
C GLY A 110 10.62 -12.33 -0.51
N THR A 111 10.62 -11.34 0.40
CA THR A 111 11.47 -10.13 0.26
C THR A 111 12.96 -10.51 0.24
N HIS A 112 13.39 -11.39 1.14
CA HIS A 112 14.78 -11.84 1.18
C HIS A 112 15.20 -12.58 -0.10
N ASN A 113 14.34 -13.42 -0.68
CA ASN A 113 14.62 -14.08 -1.95
C ASN A 113 14.89 -13.08 -3.08
N LEU A 114 14.08 -12.02 -3.17
CA LEU A 114 14.26 -10.94 -4.16
C LEU A 114 15.55 -10.15 -3.91
N LEU A 115 15.83 -9.77 -2.67
CA LEU A 115 17.05 -9.03 -2.30
C LEU A 115 18.31 -9.81 -2.66
N GLU A 116 18.34 -11.11 -2.34
CA GLU A 116 19.49 -11.97 -2.64
C GLU A 116 19.66 -12.18 -4.15
N ALA A 117 18.54 -12.28 -4.90
CA ALA A 117 18.60 -12.36 -6.36
C ALA A 117 19.15 -11.06 -6.98
N VAL A 118 18.70 -9.89 -6.50
CA VAL A 118 19.23 -8.59 -6.95
C VAL A 118 20.72 -8.47 -6.63
N ARG A 119 21.13 -8.81 -5.41
CA ARG A 119 22.55 -8.78 -5.02
C ARG A 119 23.44 -9.62 -5.94
N ARG A 120 22.96 -10.79 -6.36
CA ARG A 120 23.75 -11.72 -7.20
C ARG A 120 23.82 -11.30 -8.65
N TYR A 121 22.72 -10.79 -9.21
CA TYR A 121 22.56 -10.68 -10.65
C TYR A 121 22.46 -9.26 -11.20
N CYS A 122 22.00 -8.29 -10.39
CA CYS A 122 21.85 -6.89 -10.78
C CYS A 122 22.03 -5.91 -9.59
N PRO A 123 23.19 -5.92 -8.91
CA PRO A 123 23.40 -5.19 -7.65
C PRO A 123 23.36 -3.66 -7.81
N THR A 124 23.40 -3.13 -9.01
CA THR A 124 23.28 -1.69 -9.28
C THR A 124 21.83 -1.23 -9.52
N SER A 125 20.90 -2.18 -9.63
CA SER A 125 19.48 -1.89 -9.87
C SER A 125 18.81 -1.40 -8.59
N PRO A 126 18.11 -0.25 -8.62
CA PRO A 126 17.31 0.20 -7.49
C PRO A 126 16.27 -0.83 -7.07
N PHE A 127 16.21 -1.07 -5.74
CA PHE A 127 15.22 -1.94 -5.12
C PHE A 127 14.27 -1.12 -4.25
N VAL A 128 13.03 -1.00 -4.65
CA VAL A 128 11.98 -0.27 -3.93
C VAL A 128 11.07 -1.26 -3.23
N HIS A 129 11.04 -1.22 -1.89
CA HIS A 129 10.18 -2.08 -1.07
C HIS A 129 8.98 -1.32 -0.53
N MET A 130 7.77 -1.81 -0.84
CA MET A 130 6.55 -1.31 -0.20
C MET A 130 6.45 -1.85 1.21
N SER A 131 6.94 -1.07 2.17
CA SER A 131 6.82 -1.29 3.60
C SER A 131 5.47 -0.73 4.12
N THR A 132 5.33 -0.53 5.40
CA THR A 132 4.09 -0.07 6.03
C THR A 132 4.37 0.78 7.27
N ASN A 133 3.45 1.69 7.61
CA ASN A 133 3.47 2.40 8.90
C ASN A 133 3.30 1.48 10.12
N LYS A 134 2.90 0.21 9.90
CA LYS A 134 2.75 -0.79 10.98
C LYS A 134 4.09 -1.29 11.54
N VAL A 135 5.21 -0.92 10.90
CA VAL A 135 6.54 -1.11 11.49
C VAL A 135 6.74 -0.31 12.78
N TYR A 136 5.96 0.75 13.01
CA TYR A 136 5.94 1.52 14.26
C TYR A 136 5.08 0.87 15.35
N GLY A 137 4.38 -0.24 15.05
CA GLY A 137 3.49 -0.92 15.98
C GLY A 137 2.34 -0.02 16.44
N ASP A 138 2.00 -0.12 17.74
CA ASP A 138 0.99 0.72 18.39
C ASP A 138 1.58 1.94 19.12
N ALA A 139 2.89 2.14 19.06
CA ALA A 139 3.56 3.30 19.67
C ALA A 139 2.96 4.67 19.27
N PRO A 140 2.46 4.89 18.04
CA PRO A 140 1.74 6.13 17.71
C PRO A 140 0.52 6.41 18.60
N ASN A 141 -0.11 5.40 19.18
CA ASN A 141 -1.26 5.56 20.09
C ASN A 141 -0.87 6.05 21.49
N LEU A 142 0.43 6.04 21.82
CA LEU A 142 0.95 6.56 23.09
C LEU A 142 1.19 8.07 23.05
N ILE A 143 1.16 8.68 21.87
CA ILE A 143 1.26 10.13 21.71
C ILE A 143 -0.02 10.78 22.25
N PRO A 144 0.07 11.84 23.07
CA PRO A 144 -1.10 12.56 23.55
C PRO A 144 -1.98 13.03 22.40
N LEU A 145 -3.28 12.75 22.48
CA LEU A 145 -4.28 13.12 21.49
C LEU A 145 -5.30 14.09 22.06
N VAL A 146 -5.86 14.93 21.20
CA VAL A 146 -7.02 15.77 21.46
C VAL A 146 -8.21 15.27 20.64
N GLU A 147 -9.36 15.10 21.31
CA GLU A 147 -10.62 14.78 20.64
C GLU A 147 -11.24 16.08 20.09
N LYS A 148 -11.47 16.13 18.79
CA LYS A 148 -12.22 17.18 18.10
C LYS A 148 -13.62 16.67 17.72
N ASP A 149 -14.45 17.50 17.12
CA ASP A 149 -15.83 17.15 16.80
C ASP A 149 -15.92 15.92 15.89
N THR A 150 -15.07 15.82 14.87
CA THR A 150 -15.10 14.74 13.85
C THR A 150 -13.87 13.84 13.82
N ARG A 151 -12.79 14.18 14.54
CA ARG A 151 -11.51 13.46 14.48
C ARG A 151 -10.73 13.51 15.79
N TRP A 152 -9.82 12.55 15.93
CA TRP A 152 -8.67 12.67 16.82
C TRP A 152 -7.53 13.40 16.11
N ASP A 153 -6.73 14.18 16.85
CA ASP A 153 -5.54 14.85 16.35
C ASP A 153 -4.43 14.82 17.41
N TYR A 154 -3.17 15.00 17.02
CA TYR A 154 -2.07 15.09 17.97
C TYR A 154 -2.16 16.36 18.81
N ALA A 155 -2.06 16.19 20.13
CA ALA A 155 -2.00 17.30 21.07
C ALA A 155 -0.58 17.87 21.21
N ASP A 156 0.44 17.04 20.98
CA ASP A 156 1.85 17.42 21.06
C ASP A 156 2.28 18.15 19.76
N PRO A 157 2.76 19.41 19.87
CA PRO A 157 3.25 20.18 18.70
C PRO A 157 4.38 19.52 17.93
N HIS A 158 5.16 18.62 18.54
CA HIS A 158 6.21 17.88 17.89
C HIS A 158 5.67 17.03 16.71
N TYR A 159 4.45 16.53 16.83
CA TYR A 159 3.79 15.70 15.83
C TYR A 159 2.80 16.47 14.95
N VAL A 160 2.84 17.80 14.92
CA VAL A 160 1.91 18.62 14.12
C VAL A 160 1.97 18.28 12.61
N ASN A 161 3.14 17.86 12.14
CA ASN A 161 3.37 17.43 10.75
C ASN A 161 3.29 15.89 10.57
N GLY A 162 2.96 15.15 11.62
CA GLY A 162 2.86 13.69 11.59
C GLY A 162 4.10 12.96 12.09
N ILE A 163 4.07 11.64 11.92
CA ILE A 163 5.13 10.72 12.34
C ILE A 163 6.27 10.76 11.33
N ALA A 164 7.50 11.00 11.81
CA ALA A 164 8.72 10.97 11.01
C ALA A 164 9.38 9.57 11.01
N GLU A 165 10.39 9.38 10.15
CA GLU A 165 11.05 8.08 9.95
C GLU A 165 11.95 7.64 11.10
N ASP A 166 12.35 8.57 11.98
CA ASP A 166 13.11 8.34 13.21
C ASP A 166 12.24 7.91 14.40
N PHE A 167 10.91 7.82 14.20
CA PHE A 167 10.01 7.29 15.22
C PHE A 167 10.36 5.83 15.53
N THR A 168 10.26 5.47 16.83
CA THR A 168 10.68 4.15 17.30
C THR A 168 9.93 3.00 16.66
N ILE A 169 10.64 1.92 16.37
CA ILE A 169 10.07 0.62 15.99
C ILE A 169 10.15 -0.40 17.14
N ASP A 170 10.83 -0.04 18.23
CA ASP A 170 11.03 -0.89 19.39
C ASP A 170 10.01 -0.62 20.48
N GLN A 171 9.87 -1.56 21.41
CA GLN A 171 9.03 -1.43 22.60
C GLN A 171 7.54 -1.17 22.30
N SER A 172 7.04 -1.63 21.17
CA SER A 172 5.66 -1.47 20.75
C SER A 172 5.06 -2.80 20.25
N LYS A 173 3.73 -2.90 20.29
CA LYS A 173 3.00 -4.10 19.86
C LYS A 173 2.73 -4.01 18.34
N HIS A 174 3.41 -4.87 17.56
CA HIS A 174 3.38 -4.78 16.08
C HIS A 174 2.26 -5.57 15.41
N SER A 175 1.61 -6.52 16.05
CA SER A 175 0.93 -7.66 15.42
C SER A 175 1.91 -8.57 14.62
N LEU A 176 1.46 -9.76 14.20
CA LEU A 176 2.30 -10.65 13.38
C LEU A 176 2.60 -10.05 12.01
N PHE A 177 1.61 -9.42 11.38
CA PHE A 177 1.79 -8.67 10.13
C PHE A 177 2.85 -7.57 10.26
N GLY A 178 2.75 -6.74 11.29
CA GLY A 178 3.74 -5.68 11.53
C GLY A 178 5.14 -6.26 11.75
N ALA A 179 5.26 -7.35 12.50
CA ALA A 179 6.54 -8.01 12.78
C ALA A 179 7.19 -8.59 11.51
N SER A 180 6.43 -9.27 10.64
CA SER A 180 6.96 -9.77 9.36
C SER A 180 7.39 -8.63 8.43
N LYS A 181 6.67 -7.51 8.44
CA LYS A 181 7.04 -6.30 7.68
C LYS A 181 8.25 -5.58 8.26
N VAL A 182 8.43 -5.55 9.60
CA VAL A 182 9.66 -5.06 10.24
C VAL A 182 10.86 -5.88 9.82
N ALA A 183 10.75 -7.21 9.83
CA ALA A 183 11.83 -8.09 9.38
C ALA A 183 12.25 -7.78 7.93
N ALA A 184 11.27 -7.62 7.02
CA ALA A 184 11.54 -7.24 5.63
C ALA A 184 12.17 -5.84 5.52
N ASP A 185 11.61 -4.84 6.22
CA ASP A 185 12.06 -3.44 6.21
C ASP A 185 13.54 -3.34 6.63
N ILE A 186 13.92 -3.99 7.73
CA ILE A 186 15.30 -4.00 8.21
C ILE A 186 16.21 -4.75 7.23
N MET A 187 15.79 -5.89 6.67
CA MET A 187 16.59 -6.62 5.68
C MET A 187 16.87 -5.77 4.43
N VAL A 188 15.90 -5.03 3.93
CA VAL A 188 16.08 -4.12 2.79
C VAL A 188 17.11 -3.04 3.09
N GLN A 189 17.07 -2.44 4.29
CA GLN A 189 18.05 -1.46 4.72
C GLN A 189 19.45 -2.08 4.83
N GLU A 190 19.58 -3.27 5.44
CA GLU A 190 20.87 -3.92 5.63
C GLU A 190 21.50 -4.38 4.30
N TYR A 191 20.71 -4.86 3.34
CA TYR A 191 21.23 -5.16 2.00
C TYR A 191 21.77 -3.89 1.31
N GLY A 192 21.12 -2.76 1.52
CA GLY A 192 21.65 -1.46 1.06
C GLY A 192 22.99 -1.14 1.72
N ARG A 193 23.06 -1.19 3.06
CA ARG A 193 24.27 -0.83 3.82
C ARG A 193 25.45 -1.77 3.55
N TYR A 194 25.21 -3.09 3.61
CA TYR A 194 26.27 -4.09 3.48
C TYR A 194 26.79 -4.25 2.06
N PHE A 195 25.89 -4.16 1.06
CA PHE A 195 26.23 -4.47 -0.33
C PHE A 195 26.23 -3.24 -1.24
N ASN A 196 25.99 -2.05 -0.67
CA ASN A 196 25.89 -0.78 -1.41
C ASN A 196 24.86 -0.84 -2.56
N ILE A 197 23.75 -1.57 -2.35
CA ILE A 197 22.64 -1.65 -3.29
C ILE A 197 21.73 -0.43 -3.06
N PRO A 198 21.29 0.29 -4.12
CA PRO A 198 20.34 1.36 -3.96
C PRO A 198 18.98 0.81 -3.54
N THR A 199 18.69 0.83 -2.24
CA THR A 199 17.44 0.32 -1.67
C THR A 199 16.65 1.41 -0.96
N CYS A 200 15.32 1.35 -1.03
CA CYS A 200 14.49 2.12 -0.12
C CYS A 200 13.28 1.32 0.38
N CYS A 201 12.90 1.62 1.64
CA CYS A 201 11.65 1.20 2.24
C CYS A 201 10.65 2.37 2.18
N LEU A 202 9.47 2.13 1.59
CA LEU A 202 8.36 3.07 1.58
C LEU A 202 7.35 2.63 2.63
N ARG A 203 7.36 3.26 3.81
CA ARG A 203 6.47 2.97 4.93
C ARG A 203 5.10 3.59 4.67
N GLY A 204 4.26 2.83 3.97
CA GLY A 204 2.97 3.28 3.51
C GLY A 204 1.95 3.52 4.63
N GLY A 205 1.22 4.63 4.56
CA GLY A 205 -0.04 4.86 5.26
C GLY A 205 -1.21 4.15 4.56
N CYS A 206 -2.37 4.80 4.42
CA CYS A 206 -3.44 4.26 3.60
C CYS A 206 -3.19 4.56 2.11
N LEU A 207 -2.67 3.56 1.40
CA LEU A 207 -2.51 3.61 -0.05
C LEU A 207 -3.87 3.34 -0.70
N THR A 208 -4.30 4.20 -1.60
CA THR A 208 -5.63 4.13 -2.20
C THR A 208 -5.63 4.51 -3.68
N GLY A 209 -6.75 4.28 -4.37
CA GLY A 209 -6.89 4.60 -5.78
C GLY A 209 -8.00 3.79 -6.46
N PRO A 210 -8.30 4.11 -7.73
CA PRO A 210 -9.46 3.55 -8.44
C PRO A 210 -9.38 2.03 -8.66
N ASN A 211 -8.17 1.47 -8.79
CA ASN A 211 -7.98 0.03 -9.03
C ASN A 211 -7.91 -0.82 -7.76
N HIS A 212 -8.26 -0.24 -6.59
CA HIS A 212 -8.24 -0.99 -5.35
C HIS A 212 -9.42 -1.94 -5.24
N THR A 213 -9.13 -3.23 -5.05
CA THR A 213 -10.12 -4.24 -4.68
C THR A 213 -10.26 -4.23 -3.15
N GLY A 214 -11.01 -3.24 -2.64
CA GLY A 214 -11.23 -3.07 -1.19
C GLY A 214 -12.13 -4.16 -0.63
N VAL A 215 -11.67 -4.77 0.47
CA VAL A 215 -12.43 -5.76 1.26
C VAL A 215 -12.51 -5.29 2.71
N GLU A 216 -13.44 -5.83 3.49
CA GLU A 216 -13.66 -5.40 4.88
C GLU A 216 -12.39 -5.43 5.74
N LEU A 217 -11.50 -6.39 5.49
CA LEU A 217 -10.26 -6.56 6.24
C LEU A 217 -9.07 -5.77 5.68
N HIS A 218 -9.21 -5.17 4.48
CA HIS A 218 -8.13 -4.42 3.84
C HIS A 218 -8.62 -3.49 2.73
N GLY A 219 -8.25 -2.23 2.81
CA GLY A 219 -8.58 -1.21 1.80
C GLY A 219 -9.72 -0.30 2.23
N PHE A 220 -9.52 0.39 3.33
CA PHE A 220 -10.48 1.25 4.03
C PHE A 220 -11.36 2.10 3.11
N LEU A 221 -10.80 3.03 2.31
CA LEU A 221 -11.61 3.93 1.48
C LEU A 221 -12.37 3.20 0.37
N SER A 222 -11.72 2.26 -0.31
CA SER A 222 -12.35 1.52 -1.39
C SER A 222 -13.52 0.67 -0.89
N TYR A 223 -13.37 0.03 0.28
CA TYR A 223 -14.46 -0.73 0.90
C TYR A 223 -15.60 0.18 1.39
N LEU A 224 -15.27 1.32 2.01
CA LEU A 224 -16.25 2.33 2.45
C LEU A 224 -17.10 2.82 1.28
N ILE A 225 -16.46 3.21 0.18
CA ILE A 225 -17.14 3.69 -1.03
C ILE A 225 -18.00 2.59 -1.66
N ARG A 226 -17.52 1.34 -1.70
CA ARG A 226 -18.34 0.21 -2.15
C ARG A 226 -19.59 0.03 -1.27
N CYS A 227 -19.46 0.10 0.05
CA CYS A 227 -20.59 0.04 0.97
C CYS A 227 -21.59 1.17 0.69
N ASN A 228 -21.11 2.40 0.52
CA ASN A 228 -21.94 3.56 0.19
C ASN A 228 -22.76 3.33 -1.11
N LEU A 229 -22.08 2.99 -2.21
CA LEU A 229 -22.73 2.80 -3.52
C LEU A 229 -23.67 1.61 -3.56
N THR A 230 -23.44 0.57 -2.77
CA THR A 230 -24.30 -0.62 -2.69
C THR A 230 -25.33 -0.55 -1.56
N ARG A 231 -25.37 0.53 -0.79
CA ARG A 231 -26.21 0.70 0.40
C ARG A 231 -26.04 -0.43 1.42
N LYS A 232 -24.80 -0.94 1.51
CA LYS A 232 -24.42 -1.91 2.51
C LYS A 232 -23.98 -1.18 3.77
N GLU A 233 -24.45 -1.64 4.93
CA GLU A 233 -24.03 -1.11 6.22
C GLU A 233 -22.48 -1.21 6.39
N TYR A 234 -21.85 -0.09 6.74
CA TYR A 234 -20.44 -0.04 7.13
C TYR A 234 -20.32 -0.16 8.65
N LYS A 235 -19.50 -1.09 9.12
CA LYS A 235 -19.28 -1.28 10.57
C LYS A 235 -18.07 -0.46 11.05
N ILE A 236 -18.31 0.47 11.97
CA ILE A 236 -17.27 1.24 12.66
C ILE A 236 -16.82 0.45 13.88
N PHE A 237 -15.50 0.30 14.07
CA PHE A 237 -14.90 -0.36 15.22
C PHE A 237 -14.17 0.66 16.08
N GLY A 238 -14.70 0.95 17.26
CA GLY A 238 -14.11 1.77 18.30
C GLY A 238 -13.82 3.23 17.93
N TYR A 239 -13.16 3.89 18.83
CA TYR A 239 -12.67 5.27 18.72
C TYR A 239 -13.72 6.30 18.29
N LYS A 240 -15.00 6.00 18.45
CA LYS A 240 -16.18 6.84 18.09
C LYS A 240 -16.24 7.16 16.57
N GLY A 241 -15.56 6.38 15.70
CA GLY A 241 -15.45 6.69 14.27
C GLY A 241 -14.54 7.88 13.96
N LYS A 242 -13.84 8.41 14.96
CA LYS A 242 -12.96 9.58 14.85
C LYS A 242 -11.48 9.23 14.59
N GLN A 243 -11.16 7.95 14.41
CA GLN A 243 -9.79 7.52 14.08
C GLN A 243 -9.36 8.06 12.72
N VAL A 244 -8.13 8.59 12.68
CA VAL A 244 -7.59 9.33 11.53
C VAL A 244 -6.51 8.52 10.82
N ARG A 245 -6.55 8.55 9.49
CA ARG A 245 -5.52 8.02 8.59
C ARG A 245 -5.21 9.03 7.50
N ASP A 246 -3.95 9.13 7.12
CA ASP A 246 -3.58 9.80 5.89
C ASP A 246 -3.71 8.85 4.70
N ASN A 247 -4.08 9.42 3.55
CA ASN A 247 -4.37 8.68 2.34
C ASN A 247 -3.57 9.25 1.19
N ILE A 248 -2.89 8.38 0.45
CA ILE A 248 -2.15 8.75 -0.75
C ILE A 248 -2.65 7.98 -1.96
N HIS A 249 -2.84 8.69 -3.06
CA HIS A 249 -3.25 8.10 -4.33
C HIS A 249 -2.13 7.25 -4.94
N SER A 250 -2.49 6.10 -5.53
CA SER A 250 -1.55 5.16 -6.17
C SER A 250 -0.67 5.82 -7.23
N LEU A 251 -1.18 6.80 -7.96
CA LEU A 251 -0.41 7.58 -8.93
C LEU A 251 0.74 8.35 -8.27
N ASP A 252 0.50 9.01 -7.13
CA ASP A 252 1.54 9.76 -6.43
C ASP A 252 2.61 8.83 -5.84
N VAL A 253 2.22 7.61 -5.46
CA VAL A 253 3.16 6.53 -5.10
C VAL A 253 4.05 6.16 -6.30
N ALA A 254 3.47 5.91 -7.48
CA ALA A 254 4.22 5.58 -8.69
C ALA A 254 5.16 6.72 -9.11
N ARG A 255 4.73 7.98 -8.95
CA ARG A 255 5.55 9.18 -9.18
C ARG A 255 6.75 9.25 -8.24
N PHE A 256 6.55 8.94 -6.93
CA PHE A 256 7.68 8.90 -6.00
C PHE A 256 8.67 7.80 -6.35
N ILE A 257 8.18 6.60 -6.65
CA ILE A 257 9.02 5.47 -7.08
C ILE A 257 9.87 5.88 -8.30
N ASN A 258 9.30 6.59 -9.26
CA ASN A 258 10.04 7.12 -10.41
C ASN A 258 11.12 8.13 -10.01
N SER A 259 10.82 9.04 -9.07
CA SER A 259 11.82 9.98 -8.55
C SER A 259 12.98 9.26 -7.89
N PHE A 260 12.69 8.22 -7.07
CA PHE A 260 13.72 7.40 -6.46
C PHE A 260 14.56 6.63 -7.50
N ILE A 261 13.95 6.01 -8.52
CA ILE A 261 14.67 5.27 -9.56
C ILE A 261 15.57 6.20 -10.39
N LYS A 262 15.17 7.44 -10.63
CA LYS A 262 15.99 8.44 -11.36
C LYS A 262 17.19 8.95 -10.56
N ALA A 263 17.08 9.06 -9.27
CA ALA A 263 18.12 9.54 -8.35
C ALA A 263 18.19 8.64 -7.10
N PRO A 264 18.62 7.37 -7.26
CA PRO A 264 18.56 6.41 -6.19
C PRO A 264 19.54 6.71 -5.08
N ARG A 265 19.15 6.38 -3.85
CA ARG A 265 19.96 6.47 -2.63
C ARG A 265 20.11 5.09 -2.02
N VAL A 266 21.11 4.92 -1.14
CA VAL A 266 21.41 3.63 -0.51
C VAL A 266 20.77 3.55 0.87
N ALA A 267 20.04 2.44 1.12
CA ALA A 267 19.48 2.10 2.44
C ALA A 267 18.51 3.14 3.01
N GLU A 268 17.73 3.79 2.17
CA GLU A 268 16.83 4.85 2.61
C GLU A 268 15.47 4.32 3.09
N VAL A 269 14.88 5.09 3.99
CA VAL A 269 13.51 4.88 4.49
C VAL A 269 12.73 6.16 4.32
N TYR A 270 11.50 6.05 3.81
CA TYR A 270 10.56 7.17 3.67
C TYR A 270 9.19 6.78 4.18
N ASN A 271 8.57 7.66 4.97
CA ASN A 271 7.14 7.58 5.22
C ASN A 271 6.39 8.01 3.97
N LEU A 272 5.47 7.18 3.52
CA LEU A 272 4.72 7.38 2.29
C LEU A 272 3.22 7.44 2.59
N GLY A 273 2.69 8.64 2.62
CA GLY A 273 1.28 8.89 2.92
C GLY A 273 0.81 10.22 2.35
N GLY A 274 -0.40 10.60 2.71
CA GLY A 274 -0.98 11.87 2.29
C GLY A 274 -0.62 13.06 3.17
N GLY A 275 0.10 12.82 4.27
CA GLY A 275 0.36 13.83 5.28
C GLY A 275 -0.91 14.29 6.00
N LYS A 276 -0.77 15.35 6.79
CA LYS A 276 -1.91 15.91 7.55
C LYS A 276 -3.04 16.39 6.64
N GLU A 277 -2.72 17.00 5.51
CA GLU A 277 -3.70 17.61 4.61
C GLU A 277 -4.60 16.59 3.92
N ASN A 278 -4.06 15.41 3.59
CA ASN A 278 -4.83 14.29 3.06
C ASN A 278 -5.15 13.23 4.14
N SER A 279 -5.23 13.67 5.41
CA SER A 279 -5.71 12.82 6.50
C SER A 279 -7.20 13.01 6.72
N ILE A 280 -7.88 11.92 7.03
CA ILE A 280 -9.34 11.90 7.20
C ILE A 280 -9.75 10.90 8.26
N SER A 281 -10.77 11.23 9.06
CA SER A 281 -11.42 10.28 9.96
C SER A 281 -12.48 9.45 9.23
N ILE A 282 -13.02 8.41 9.88
CA ILE A 282 -14.14 7.63 9.31
C ILE A 282 -15.38 8.51 9.13
N LEU A 283 -15.72 9.34 10.13
CA LEU A 283 -16.88 10.24 10.04
C LEU A 283 -16.74 11.27 8.92
N GLU A 284 -15.54 11.85 8.78
CA GLU A 284 -15.25 12.80 7.69
C GLU A 284 -15.28 12.10 6.33
N ALA A 285 -14.80 10.85 6.25
CA ALA A 285 -14.85 10.07 5.03
C ALA A 285 -16.30 9.74 4.59
N PHE A 286 -17.22 9.48 5.54
CA PHE A 286 -18.64 9.32 5.24
C PHE A 286 -19.21 10.61 4.64
N ASN A 287 -18.99 11.74 5.29
CA ASN A 287 -19.49 13.03 4.80
C ASN A 287 -18.98 13.34 3.39
N LEU A 288 -17.71 13.04 3.11
CA LEU A 288 -17.13 13.26 1.78
C LEU A 288 -17.70 12.29 0.74
N ALA A 289 -17.86 11.01 1.10
CA ALA A 289 -18.49 10.02 0.22
C ALA A 289 -19.94 10.40 -0.12
N GLU A 290 -20.75 10.81 0.88
CA GLU A 290 -22.12 11.27 0.68
C GLU A 290 -22.17 12.52 -0.22
N LYS A 291 -21.29 13.51 0.01
CA LYS A 291 -21.19 14.73 -0.79
C LYS A 291 -20.98 14.42 -2.27
N ILE A 292 -20.09 13.47 -2.59
CA ILE A 292 -19.71 13.15 -3.98
C ILE A 292 -20.69 12.17 -4.62
N SER A 293 -21.08 11.12 -3.90
CA SER A 293 -21.97 10.09 -4.46
C SER A 293 -23.44 10.50 -4.54
N GLY A 294 -23.87 11.41 -3.66
CA GLY A 294 -25.28 11.74 -3.42
C GLY A 294 -26.04 10.68 -2.62
N ILE A 295 -25.37 9.71 -2.02
CA ILE A 295 -25.95 8.57 -1.30
C ILE A 295 -25.60 8.66 0.18
N PRO A 296 -26.56 8.73 1.12
CA PRO A 296 -26.31 8.66 2.55
C PRO A 296 -25.58 7.38 2.95
N GLN A 297 -24.63 7.48 3.89
CA GLN A 297 -23.89 6.32 4.38
C GLN A 297 -24.64 5.61 5.49
N GLU A 298 -24.97 4.34 5.27
CA GLU A 298 -25.48 3.48 6.34
C GLU A 298 -24.34 2.89 7.15
N TYR A 299 -24.39 3.00 8.48
CA TYR A 299 -23.37 2.45 9.36
C TYR A 299 -23.90 2.01 10.72
N SER A 300 -23.19 1.07 11.33
CA SER A 300 -23.35 0.69 12.74
C SER A 300 -22.05 0.89 13.50
N TYR A 301 -22.12 0.98 14.81
CA TYR A 301 -21.00 1.21 15.70
C TYR A 301 -20.81 0.05 16.66
N VAL A 302 -19.54 -0.35 16.86
CA VAL A 302 -19.10 -1.38 17.81
C VAL A 302 -18.05 -0.76 18.71
N ASP A 303 -18.20 -0.90 20.03
CA ASP A 303 -17.28 -0.30 21.01
C ASP A 303 -15.87 -0.93 20.98
N GLU A 304 -15.76 -2.19 20.53
CA GLU A 304 -14.49 -2.89 20.48
C GLU A 304 -13.57 -2.33 19.40
N ASN A 305 -12.33 -2.05 19.78
CA ASN A 305 -11.31 -1.57 18.84
C ASN A 305 -10.69 -2.76 18.08
N ARG A 306 -10.31 -2.56 16.84
CA ARG A 306 -9.48 -3.53 16.12
C ARG A 306 -8.07 -3.56 16.71
N ILE A 307 -7.53 -4.77 16.89
CA ILE A 307 -6.16 -4.96 17.37
C ILE A 307 -5.17 -4.44 16.33
N GLY A 308 -4.20 -3.63 16.77
CA GLY A 308 -3.17 -3.06 15.89
C GLY A 308 -3.60 -1.83 15.09
N ASP A 309 -4.80 -1.30 15.34
CA ASP A 309 -5.23 -0.05 14.71
C ASP A 309 -4.65 1.18 15.43
N HIS A 310 -4.30 2.21 14.63
CA HIS A 310 -3.93 3.51 15.15
C HIS A 310 -5.18 4.35 15.45
N ILE A 311 -5.14 5.15 16.51
CA ILE A 311 -6.19 6.15 16.78
C ILE A 311 -6.01 7.35 15.84
N CYS A 312 -4.77 7.83 15.75
CA CYS A 312 -4.38 8.88 14.83
C CYS A 312 -3.05 8.52 14.18
N TYR A 313 -2.99 8.56 12.87
CA TYR A 313 -1.74 8.43 12.13
C TYR A 313 -1.78 9.25 10.85
N TYR A 314 -0.80 10.10 10.66
CA TYR A 314 -0.44 10.68 9.38
C TYR A 314 1.07 10.85 9.28
N SER A 315 1.56 10.67 8.06
CA SER A 315 2.98 10.66 7.73
C SER A 315 3.57 12.06 7.71
N ASN A 316 4.75 12.23 8.28
CA ASN A 316 5.57 13.40 8.03
C ASN A 316 6.35 13.21 6.73
N LEU A 317 6.14 14.06 5.75
CA LEU A 317 6.73 13.96 4.42
C LEU A 317 7.98 14.85 4.24
N THR A 318 8.47 15.46 5.31
CA THR A 318 9.59 16.43 5.25
C THR A 318 10.84 15.82 4.65
N LYS A 319 11.24 14.62 5.09
CA LYS A 319 12.42 13.92 4.56
C LYS A 319 12.29 13.60 3.08
N MET A 320 11.14 13.07 2.68
CA MET A 320 10.84 12.72 1.29
C MET A 320 10.92 13.96 0.38
N LYS A 321 10.28 15.06 0.76
CA LYS A 321 10.31 16.33 0.01
C LYS A 321 11.69 16.98 -0.01
N ALA A 322 12.47 16.87 1.05
CA ALA A 322 13.85 17.38 1.09
C ALA A 322 14.79 16.60 0.16
N HIS A 323 14.63 15.28 0.05
CA HIS A 323 15.45 14.45 -0.83
C HIS A 323 15.01 14.51 -2.30
N TYR A 324 13.71 14.73 -2.55
CA TYR A 324 13.09 14.76 -3.89
C TYR A 324 12.15 15.97 -4.01
N PRO A 325 12.70 17.19 -4.10
CA PRO A 325 11.91 18.44 -4.07
C PRO A 325 10.98 18.60 -5.28
N GLU A 326 11.23 17.89 -6.38
CA GLU A 326 10.38 17.88 -7.57
C GLU A 326 9.12 17.00 -7.40
N TRP A 327 9.06 16.19 -6.31
CA TRP A 327 7.91 15.37 -6.03
C TRP A 327 6.98 16.06 -5.05
N ASP A 328 5.70 16.03 -5.34
CA ASP A 328 4.64 16.37 -4.41
C ASP A 328 3.36 15.57 -4.70
N ILE A 329 2.43 15.61 -3.77
CA ILE A 329 1.10 15.03 -3.91
C ILE A 329 0.33 15.82 -4.97
N THR A 330 -0.26 15.12 -5.94
CA THR A 330 -1.03 15.70 -7.04
C THR A 330 -2.51 15.37 -7.00
N ARG A 331 -2.92 14.48 -6.09
CA ARG A 331 -4.32 14.10 -5.89
C ARG A 331 -4.72 14.40 -4.45
N ASN A 332 -5.64 15.34 -4.27
CA ASN A 332 -6.27 15.59 -2.98
C ASN A 332 -7.33 14.53 -2.64
N LEU A 333 -7.91 14.60 -1.44
CA LEU A 333 -8.92 13.63 -1.01
C LEU A 333 -10.17 13.64 -1.88
N GLU A 334 -10.68 14.81 -2.30
CA GLU A 334 -11.89 14.93 -3.10
C GLU A 334 -11.71 14.31 -4.49
N GLU A 335 -10.58 14.57 -5.15
CA GLU A 335 -10.20 13.94 -6.41
C GLU A 335 -10.07 12.42 -6.25
N THR A 336 -9.38 11.97 -5.20
CA THR A 336 -9.20 10.55 -4.90
C THR A 336 -10.54 9.83 -4.68
N PHE A 337 -11.44 10.42 -3.90
CA PHE A 337 -12.77 9.86 -3.68
C PHE A 337 -13.57 9.79 -4.97
N THR A 338 -13.53 10.84 -5.78
CA THR A 338 -14.23 10.89 -7.06
C THR A 338 -13.76 9.76 -7.98
N GLU A 339 -12.44 9.60 -8.17
CA GLU A 339 -11.89 8.55 -9.02
C GLU A 339 -12.26 7.13 -8.51
N ILE A 340 -12.28 6.90 -7.19
CA ILE A 340 -12.69 5.62 -6.62
C ILE A 340 -14.19 5.38 -6.82
N ILE A 341 -15.03 6.39 -6.61
CA ILE A 341 -16.48 6.30 -6.81
C ILE A 341 -16.80 5.94 -8.27
N ASP A 342 -16.18 6.62 -9.22
CA ASP A 342 -16.41 6.39 -10.65
C ASP A 342 -15.95 4.99 -11.06
N SER A 343 -14.78 4.56 -10.61
CA SER A 343 -14.29 3.20 -10.84
C SER A 343 -15.21 2.12 -10.26
N TRP A 344 -15.80 2.34 -9.07
CA TRP A 344 -16.76 1.39 -8.51
C TRP A 344 -18.10 1.41 -9.25
N ARG A 345 -18.59 2.56 -9.72
CA ARG A 345 -19.80 2.65 -10.54
C ARG A 345 -19.67 1.83 -11.83
N GLU A 346 -18.52 1.95 -12.51
CA GLU A 346 -18.23 1.16 -13.72
C GLU A 346 -18.22 -0.34 -13.43
N ARG A 347 -17.50 -0.76 -12.38
CA ARG A 347 -17.42 -2.18 -11.99
C ARG A 347 -18.78 -2.77 -11.60
N LEU A 348 -19.55 -2.07 -10.78
CA LEU A 348 -20.87 -2.52 -10.36
C LEU A 348 -21.86 -2.60 -11.55
N THR A 349 -21.71 -1.76 -12.56
CA THR A 349 -22.50 -1.82 -13.79
C THR A 349 -22.11 -3.04 -14.62
N ALA A 350 -20.83 -3.34 -14.77
CA ALA A 350 -20.34 -4.52 -15.47
C ALA A 350 -20.76 -5.83 -14.77
N GLU A 351 -20.67 -5.89 -13.42
CA GLU A 351 -21.14 -7.04 -12.63
C GLU A 351 -22.64 -7.33 -12.87
N LYS A 352 -23.49 -6.29 -12.91
CA LYS A 352 -24.93 -6.44 -13.18
C LYS A 352 -25.19 -6.93 -14.61
N SER A 353 -24.45 -6.44 -15.59
CA SER A 353 -24.61 -6.86 -17.00
C SER A 353 -24.24 -8.33 -17.19
N ASN A 354 -23.16 -8.79 -16.53
CA ASN A 354 -22.71 -10.19 -16.59
C ASN A 354 -23.66 -11.15 -15.84
N ALA A 355 -24.37 -10.68 -14.82
CA ALA A 355 -25.34 -11.49 -14.07
C ALA A 355 -26.68 -11.64 -14.82
N LEU A 356 -26.94 -10.83 -15.85
CA LEU A 356 -28.14 -10.86 -16.67
C LEU A 356 -27.92 -11.60 -18.02
N ALA A 357 -26.68 -11.88 -18.39
CA ALA A 357 -26.27 -12.64 -19.59
C ALA A 357 -26.08 -14.11 -19.25
#